data_c0e0168b8a9de643677bdec8e24003c9
#
_entry.id   c0e0168b8a9de643677bdec8e24003c9
#
_cell.length_a   1.000
_cell.length_b   1.000
_cell.length_c   1.000
_cell.angle_alpha   90.00
_cell.angle_beta   90.00
_cell.angle_gamma   90.00
#
_symmetry.space_group_name_H-M   'P 1'
#
loop_
_entity.id
_entity.type
_entity.pdbx_description
1 polymer ?
#
loop_
_entity_poly.entity_id
_entity_poly.type
_entity_poly.pdbx_seq_one_letter_code
_entity_poly.pdbx_strand_id
1 'polypeptide(L)'
;IVRGRRGLLARQSVADGSRFLVAAEIAEIEGRDGDARVLLSLATGIEEVWLREMFPADFTDRAEYFFDKSQNRVVVRRERVFRDLVLENRDRDAEPGPAASSCLADEVLAGNLRLNGWDDAVEQWIHRVNFLARLCPDQGLPTLGDDERHHIILLVCDGATCYRDIKDA
;
A
#
# COMPACT_ATOMS: atom_id res chain seq x y z
N ILE A 1 18.25 -6.36 -10.44
CA ILE A 1 19.34 -6.74 -9.52
C ILE A 1 18.92 -6.34 -8.12
N VAL A 2 19.20 -7.19 -7.13
CA VAL A 2 19.02 -6.87 -5.72
C VAL A 2 19.68 -5.51 -5.39
N ARG A 3 19.07 -4.70 -4.55
CA ARG A 3 19.45 -3.31 -4.20
C ARG A 3 19.11 -2.26 -5.27
N GLY A 4 18.03 -2.51 -6.03
CA GLY A 4 17.46 -1.53 -6.96
C GLY A 4 18.28 -1.20 -8.19
N ARG A 5 19.39 -1.90 -8.43
CA ARG A 5 20.23 -1.66 -9.60
C ARG A 5 19.66 -2.35 -10.84
N ARG A 6 19.87 -1.75 -12.01
CA ARG A 6 19.56 -2.34 -13.31
C ARG A 6 20.89 -2.79 -13.97
N GLY A 7 20.86 -3.91 -14.71
CA GLY A 7 22.02 -4.40 -15.44
C GLY A 7 21.62 -5.01 -16.77
N LEU A 8 22.57 -5.08 -17.67
CA LEU A 8 22.47 -5.75 -18.96
C LEU A 8 23.14 -7.11 -18.87
N LEU A 9 22.49 -8.12 -19.40
CA LEU A 9 23.11 -9.44 -19.56
C LEU A 9 24.09 -9.43 -20.75
N ALA A 10 25.25 -10.08 -20.60
CA ALA A 10 26.18 -10.21 -21.69
C ALA A 10 25.53 -10.96 -22.86
N ARG A 11 25.74 -10.49 -24.10
CA ARG A 11 25.08 -11.02 -25.31
C ARG A 11 25.30 -12.52 -25.55
N GLN A 12 26.43 -13.08 -25.11
CA GLN A 12 26.75 -14.48 -25.20
C GLN A 12 26.26 -15.34 -24.02
N SER A 13 25.51 -14.76 -23.11
CA SER A 13 25.01 -15.48 -21.95
C SER A 13 23.93 -16.48 -22.34
N VAL A 14 24.03 -17.70 -21.83
CA VAL A 14 23.04 -18.77 -22.01
C VAL A 14 21.86 -18.61 -21.05
N ALA A 15 21.93 -17.67 -20.10
CA ALA A 15 20.88 -17.38 -19.13
C ALA A 15 19.83 -16.40 -19.68
N ASP A 16 19.90 -16.05 -20.97
CA ASP A 16 18.92 -15.19 -21.62
C ASP A 16 17.52 -15.86 -21.60
N GLY A 17 16.51 -15.06 -21.25
CA GLY A 17 15.11 -15.55 -21.08
C GLY A 17 14.80 -16.17 -19.71
N SER A 18 15.77 -16.38 -18.84
CA SER A 18 15.50 -16.82 -17.47
C SER A 18 14.85 -15.71 -16.65
N ARG A 19 13.78 -16.05 -15.91
CA ARG A 19 13.08 -15.09 -15.03
C ARG A 19 13.98 -14.60 -13.90
N PHE A 20 14.76 -15.52 -13.33
CA PHE A 20 15.75 -15.24 -12.31
C PHE A 20 17.11 -15.73 -12.76
N LEU A 21 18.12 -14.97 -12.42
CA LEU A 21 19.52 -15.34 -12.71
C LEU A 21 20.44 -14.89 -11.57
N VAL A 22 21.53 -15.60 -11.42
CA VAL A 22 22.67 -15.21 -10.59
C VAL A 22 23.83 -14.89 -11.51
N ALA A 23 24.43 -13.72 -11.35
CA ALA A 23 25.66 -13.35 -12.03
C ALA A 23 26.83 -13.46 -11.05
N ALA A 24 27.83 -14.25 -11.42
CA ALA A 24 29.05 -14.38 -10.63
C ALA A 24 30.01 -13.20 -10.86
N GLU A 25 29.87 -12.51 -11.99
CA GLU A 25 30.68 -11.36 -12.34
C GLU A 25 29.81 -10.18 -12.72
N ILE A 26 30.13 -9.03 -12.16
CA ILE A 26 29.43 -7.75 -12.38
C ILE A 26 30.49 -6.72 -12.70
N ALA A 27 30.44 -6.13 -13.91
CA ALA A 27 31.32 -5.07 -14.34
C ALA A 27 30.54 -3.77 -14.58
N GLU A 28 31.08 -2.64 -14.15
CA GLU A 28 30.57 -1.34 -14.54
C GLU A 28 31.25 -0.94 -15.86
N ILE A 29 30.44 -0.65 -16.87
CA ILE A 29 30.92 -0.21 -18.18
C ILE A 29 30.37 1.21 -18.46
N GLU A 30 31.16 2.07 -19.04
CA GLU A 30 30.70 3.35 -19.56
C GLU A 30 29.86 3.14 -20.81
N GLY A 31 28.60 3.62 -20.74
CA GLY A 31 27.72 3.67 -21.91
C GLY A 31 28.17 4.77 -22.89
N ARG A 32 27.71 4.68 -24.14
CA ARG A 32 28.02 5.68 -25.19
C ARG A 32 27.58 7.11 -24.83
N ASP A 33 26.63 7.25 -23.90
CA ASP A 33 26.06 8.53 -23.47
C ASP A 33 26.65 9.02 -22.12
N GLY A 34 27.75 8.41 -21.64
CA GLY A 34 28.36 8.76 -20.34
C GLY A 34 27.65 8.14 -19.13
N ASP A 35 26.59 7.35 -19.33
CA ASP A 35 25.89 6.66 -18.25
C ASP A 35 26.65 5.38 -17.86
N ALA A 36 26.88 5.20 -16.55
CA ALA A 36 27.44 3.96 -16.02
C ALA A 36 26.39 2.84 -16.14
N ARG A 37 26.76 1.79 -16.90
CA ARG A 37 25.91 0.62 -17.08
C ARG A 37 26.54 -0.59 -16.40
N VAL A 38 25.70 -1.40 -15.78
CA VAL A 38 26.13 -2.65 -15.15
C VAL A 38 26.00 -3.78 -16.15
N LEU A 39 27.09 -4.46 -16.43
CA LEU A 39 27.14 -5.67 -17.26
C LEU A 39 27.19 -6.90 -16.35
N LEU A 40 26.30 -7.85 -16.58
CA LEU A 40 26.25 -9.13 -15.89
C LEU A 40 26.92 -10.19 -16.78
N SER A 41 28.04 -10.73 -16.31
CA SER A 41 28.78 -11.81 -16.95
C SER A 41 28.70 -13.07 -16.10
N LEU A 42 29.09 -14.22 -16.66
CA LEU A 42 29.03 -15.53 -15.97
C LEU A 42 27.70 -15.73 -15.22
N ALA A 43 26.60 -15.51 -15.95
CA ALA A 43 25.26 -15.61 -15.38
C ALA A 43 24.68 -17.01 -15.63
N THR A 44 23.95 -17.51 -14.63
CA THR A 44 23.19 -18.76 -14.65
C THR A 44 21.76 -18.51 -14.31
N GLY A 45 20.83 -19.12 -15.06
CA GLY A 45 19.39 -19.12 -14.71
C GLY A 45 19.16 -19.94 -13.44
N ILE A 46 18.27 -19.47 -12.59
CA ILE A 46 17.89 -20.15 -11.35
C ILE A 46 16.37 -20.20 -11.21
N GLU A 47 15.91 -21.14 -10.39
CA GLU A 47 14.50 -21.28 -10.03
C GLU A 47 14.20 -20.56 -8.70
N GLU A 48 13.00 -20.02 -8.58
CA GLU A 48 12.55 -19.36 -7.32
C GLU A 48 12.61 -20.30 -6.11
N VAL A 49 12.36 -21.59 -6.33
CA VAL A 49 12.41 -22.62 -5.29
C VAL A 49 13.80 -22.68 -4.64
N TRP A 50 14.86 -22.58 -5.44
CA TRP A 50 16.23 -22.61 -4.92
C TRP A 50 16.52 -21.38 -4.03
N LEU A 51 16.00 -20.21 -4.42
CA LEU A 51 16.13 -19.02 -3.57
C LEU A 51 15.42 -19.21 -2.23
N ARG A 52 14.24 -19.84 -2.22
CA ARG A 52 13.48 -20.11 -0.99
C ARG A 52 14.20 -21.11 -0.08
N GLU A 53 14.78 -22.16 -0.66
CA GLU A 53 15.52 -23.17 0.09
C GLU A 53 16.78 -22.58 0.71
N MET A 54 17.51 -21.76 -0.04
CA MET A 54 18.79 -21.20 0.40
C MET A 54 18.64 -19.97 1.30
N PHE A 55 17.60 -19.16 1.10
CA PHE A 55 17.41 -17.86 1.76
C PHE A 55 15.96 -17.65 2.24
N PRO A 56 15.41 -18.56 3.03
CA PRO A 56 14.00 -18.47 3.45
C PRO A 56 13.68 -17.20 4.23
N ALA A 57 14.65 -16.68 5.01
CA ALA A 57 14.49 -15.47 5.82
C ALA A 57 14.48 -14.17 5.00
N ASP A 58 14.92 -14.22 3.73
CA ASP A 58 14.97 -13.04 2.86
C ASP A 58 13.66 -12.82 2.06
N PHE A 59 12.67 -13.69 2.26
CA PHE A 59 11.35 -13.55 1.66
C PHE A 59 10.39 -12.84 2.61
N THR A 60 9.63 -11.89 2.06
CA THR A 60 8.60 -11.17 2.80
C THR A 60 7.35 -11.07 1.93
N ASP A 61 6.20 -11.41 2.48
CA ASP A 61 4.90 -11.13 1.87
C ASP A 61 4.37 -9.82 2.45
N ARG A 62 4.01 -8.88 1.56
CA ARG A 62 3.43 -7.57 1.91
C ARG A 62 2.01 -7.49 1.39
N ALA A 63 1.17 -6.85 2.15
CA ALA A 63 -0.20 -6.50 1.74
C ALA A 63 -0.39 -5.00 1.95
N GLU A 64 -0.76 -4.30 0.90
CA GLU A 64 -1.06 -2.87 0.91
C GLU A 64 -2.52 -2.69 0.48
N TYR A 65 -3.28 -1.96 1.27
CA TYR A 65 -4.67 -1.63 0.97
C TYR A 65 -4.72 -0.21 0.40
N PHE A 66 -5.44 -0.06 -0.69
CA PHE A 66 -5.65 1.25 -1.31
C PHE A 66 -7.05 1.32 -1.93
N PHE A 67 -7.57 2.54 -2.04
CA PHE A 67 -8.86 2.77 -2.67
C PHE A 67 -8.70 2.95 -4.18
N ASP A 68 -9.31 2.06 -4.95
CA ASP A 68 -9.39 2.19 -6.40
C ASP A 68 -10.56 3.13 -6.77
N LYS A 69 -10.23 4.35 -7.16
CA LYS A 69 -11.19 5.38 -7.57
C LYS A 69 -12.00 4.99 -8.81
N SER A 70 -11.47 4.13 -9.67
CA SER A 70 -12.15 3.70 -10.89
C SER A 70 -13.28 2.71 -10.60
N GLN A 71 -13.09 1.88 -9.59
CA GLN A 71 -14.04 0.86 -9.15
C GLN A 71 -14.82 1.25 -7.90
N ASN A 72 -14.45 2.36 -7.23
CA ASN A 72 -15.00 2.83 -5.98
C ASN A 72 -14.97 1.78 -4.86
N ARG A 73 -13.87 1.04 -4.77
CA ARG A 73 -13.65 -0.02 -3.78
C ARG A 73 -12.22 -0.09 -3.28
N VAL A 74 -12.07 -0.75 -2.14
CA VAL A 74 -10.75 -1.07 -1.61
C VAL A 74 -10.18 -2.30 -2.31
N VAL A 75 -8.94 -2.19 -2.72
CA VAL A 75 -8.15 -3.25 -3.35
C VAL A 75 -6.97 -3.56 -2.45
N VAL A 76 -6.62 -4.83 -2.32
CA VAL A 76 -5.41 -5.27 -1.65
C VAL A 76 -4.37 -5.69 -2.68
N ARG A 77 -3.24 -5.02 -2.66
CA ARG A 77 -2.05 -5.41 -3.40
C ARG A 77 -1.23 -6.35 -2.54
N ARG A 78 -1.09 -7.58 -2.99
CA ARG A 78 -0.21 -8.57 -2.35
C ARG A 78 1.06 -8.69 -3.15
N GLU A 79 2.17 -8.41 -2.49
CA GLU A 79 3.50 -8.52 -3.06
C GLU A 79 4.30 -9.59 -2.34
N ARG A 80 4.96 -10.43 -3.13
CA ARG A 80 6.01 -11.30 -2.63
C ARG A 80 7.35 -10.70 -3.00
N VAL A 81 8.16 -10.45 -1.98
CA VAL A 81 9.41 -9.72 -2.12
C VAL A 81 10.55 -10.62 -1.64
N PHE A 82 11.62 -10.72 -2.43
CA PHE A 82 12.89 -11.28 -2.01
C PHE A 82 13.86 -10.13 -1.80
N ARG A 83 14.18 -9.83 -0.54
CA ARG A 83 14.93 -8.63 -0.11
C ARG A 83 14.22 -7.35 -0.56
N ASP A 84 14.61 -6.78 -1.70
CA ASP A 84 14.04 -5.58 -2.34
C ASP A 84 13.46 -5.85 -3.74
N LEU A 85 13.50 -7.09 -4.21
CA LEU A 85 12.94 -7.48 -5.51
C LEU A 85 11.50 -7.96 -5.34
N VAL A 86 10.57 -7.27 -5.97
CA VAL A 86 9.19 -7.75 -6.08
C VAL A 86 9.15 -8.89 -7.08
N LEU A 87 8.87 -10.10 -6.59
CA LEU A 87 8.78 -11.32 -7.39
C LEU A 87 7.39 -11.53 -7.97
N GLU A 88 6.38 -11.25 -7.18
CA GLU A 88 4.97 -11.30 -7.56
C GLU A 88 4.26 -10.06 -7.05
N ASN A 89 3.35 -9.56 -7.85
CA ASN A 89 2.44 -8.48 -7.50
C ASN A 89 1.05 -8.88 -8.01
N ARG A 90 0.07 -8.92 -7.11
CA ARG A 90 -1.31 -9.27 -7.45
C ARG A 90 -2.26 -8.36 -6.71
N ASP A 91 -3.09 -7.68 -7.48
CA ASP A 91 -4.19 -6.88 -6.95
C ASP A 91 -5.46 -7.75 -6.89
N ARG A 92 -6.17 -7.68 -5.78
CA ARG A 92 -7.45 -8.37 -5.55
C ARG A 92 -8.40 -7.44 -4.80
N ASP A 93 -9.69 -7.67 -4.94
CA ASP A 93 -10.69 -7.01 -4.10
C ASP A 93 -10.37 -7.31 -2.63
N ALA A 94 -10.43 -6.28 -1.79
CA ALA A 94 -10.22 -6.46 -0.36
C ALA A 94 -11.40 -7.22 0.25
N GLU A 95 -11.08 -8.10 1.19
CA GLU A 95 -12.10 -8.72 2.04
C GLU A 95 -12.50 -7.76 3.17
N PRO A 96 -13.76 -7.85 3.67
CA PRO A 96 -14.18 -7.08 4.84
C PRO A 96 -13.24 -7.30 6.03
N GLY A 97 -12.82 -6.20 6.64
CA GLY A 97 -11.95 -6.27 7.81
C GLY A 97 -11.31 -4.91 8.14
N PRO A 98 -10.60 -4.83 9.28
CA PRO A 98 -10.10 -3.56 9.81
C PRO A 98 -9.23 -2.76 8.84
N ALA A 99 -8.42 -3.43 8.03
CA ALA A 99 -7.54 -2.76 7.06
C ALA A 99 -8.33 -2.12 5.91
N ALA A 100 -9.40 -2.77 5.42
CA ALA A 100 -10.28 -2.20 4.41
C ALA A 100 -11.09 -1.03 4.97
N SER A 101 -11.63 -1.19 6.19
CA SER A 101 -12.36 -0.13 6.90
C SER A 101 -11.49 1.10 7.15
N SER A 102 -10.24 0.91 7.58
CA SER A 102 -9.28 2.01 7.75
C SER A 102 -8.98 2.73 6.44
N CYS A 103 -8.76 1.99 5.37
CA CYS A 103 -8.52 2.58 4.05
C CYS A 103 -9.70 3.45 3.56
N LEU A 104 -10.95 3.00 3.78
CA LEU A 104 -12.13 3.81 3.46
C LEU A 104 -12.26 5.04 4.36
N ALA A 105 -12.01 4.88 5.66
CA ALA A 105 -12.05 5.98 6.62
C ALA A 105 -11.04 7.07 6.28
N ASP A 106 -9.82 6.69 5.89
CA ASP A 106 -8.77 7.62 5.47
C ASP A 106 -9.19 8.43 4.23
N GLU A 107 -9.86 7.79 3.25
CA GLU A 107 -10.39 8.48 2.07
C GLU A 107 -11.54 9.44 2.39
N VAL A 108 -12.38 9.10 3.37
CA VAL A 108 -13.43 10.00 3.88
C VAL A 108 -12.81 11.19 4.60
N LEU A 109 -11.86 10.96 5.50
CA LEU A 109 -11.16 12.02 6.25
C LEU A 109 -10.35 12.94 5.34
N ALA A 110 -9.75 12.40 4.29
CA ALA A 110 -9.07 13.18 3.25
C ALA A 110 -10.02 14.01 2.38
N GLY A 111 -11.35 13.83 2.53
CA GLY A 111 -12.37 14.53 1.72
C GLY A 111 -12.54 13.98 0.30
N ASN A 112 -11.94 12.82 0.00
CA ASN A 112 -12.07 12.16 -1.31
C ASN A 112 -13.41 11.43 -1.45
N LEU A 113 -13.98 10.98 -0.34
CA LEU A 113 -15.31 10.35 -0.26
C LEU A 113 -16.21 11.16 0.67
N ARG A 114 -17.50 11.26 0.33
CA ARG A 114 -18.49 11.97 1.14
C ARG A 114 -19.52 11.00 1.70
N LEU A 115 -19.80 11.12 2.98
CA LEU A 115 -20.91 10.43 3.63
C LEU A 115 -22.15 11.33 3.58
N ASN A 116 -23.28 10.81 3.14
CA ASN A 116 -24.52 11.60 3.05
C ASN A 116 -25.04 12.03 4.43
N GLY A 117 -24.80 11.21 5.46
CA GLY A 117 -25.14 11.50 6.84
C GLY A 117 -24.18 12.47 7.55
N TRP A 118 -23.01 12.77 6.96
CA TRP A 118 -22.03 13.70 7.51
C TRP A 118 -22.04 15.02 6.72
N ASP A 119 -22.99 15.85 7.04
CA ASP A 119 -23.24 17.13 6.37
C ASP A 119 -22.81 18.33 7.22
N ASP A 120 -23.07 19.53 6.72
CA ASP A 120 -22.79 20.79 7.41
C ASP A 120 -23.56 20.90 8.75
N ALA A 121 -24.70 20.23 8.88
CA ALA A 121 -25.47 20.25 10.13
C ALA A 121 -24.77 19.46 11.22
N VAL A 122 -24.16 18.32 10.89
CA VAL A 122 -23.33 17.52 11.80
C VAL A 122 -22.09 18.32 12.23
N GLU A 123 -21.40 18.97 11.29
CA GLU A 123 -20.26 19.81 11.62
C GLU A 123 -20.64 20.99 12.55
N GLN A 124 -21.75 21.66 12.27
CA GLN A 124 -22.25 22.71 13.14
C GLN A 124 -22.64 22.19 14.54
N TRP A 125 -23.20 20.99 14.61
CA TRP A 125 -23.51 20.35 15.88
C TRP A 125 -22.23 20.07 16.69
N ILE A 126 -21.21 19.49 16.05
CA ILE A 126 -19.89 19.27 16.67
C ILE A 126 -19.30 20.59 17.20
N HIS A 127 -19.34 21.64 16.40
CA HIS A 127 -18.86 22.95 16.82
C HIS A 127 -19.62 23.48 18.06
N ARG A 128 -20.94 23.32 18.13
CA ARG A 128 -21.74 23.72 19.28
C ARG A 128 -21.39 22.91 20.52
N VAL A 129 -21.25 21.59 20.40
CA VAL A 129 -20.89 20.74 21.54
C VAL A 129 -19.50 21.14 22.07
N ASN A 130 -18.51 21.30 21.20
CA ASN A 130 -17.17 21.71 21.57
C ASN A 130 -17.13 23.12 22.19
N PHE A 131 -18.00 24.03 21.71
CA PHE A 131 -18.13 25.37 22.29
C PHE A 131 -18.70 25.30 23.70
N LEU A 132 -19.76 24.52 23.93
CA LEU A 132 -20.36 24.32 25.24
C LEU A 132 -19.44 23.63 26.23
N ALA A 133 -18.68 22.63 25.78
CA ALA A 133 -17.67 21.94 26.59
C ALA A 133 -16.61 22.93 27.13
N ARG A 134 -16.22 23.90 26.34
CA ARG A 134 -15.26 24.96 26.74
C ARG A 134 -15.90 25.98 27.71
N LEU A 135 -17.17 26.34 27.49
CA LEU A 135 -17.85 27.32 28.34
C LEU A 135 -18.26 26.75 29.69
N CYS A 136 -18.62 25.48 29.74
CA CYS A 136 -19.17 24.81 30.92
C CYS A 136 -18.32 23.56 31.26
N PRO A 137 -17.04 23.71 31.66
CA PRO A 137 -16.16 22.56 31.93
C PRO A 137 -16.70 21.66 33.06
N ASP A 138 -17.43 22.22 34.01
CA ASP A 138 -18.02 21.48 35.13
C ASP A 138 -19.11 20.49 34.71
N GLN A 139 -19.64 20.62 33.50
CA GLN A 139 -20.71 19.74 32.99
C GLN A 139 -20.17 18.43 32.38
N GLY A 140 -18.84 18.27 32.24
CA GLY A 140 -18.25 17.05 31.71
C GLY A 140 -18.67 16.70 30.29
N LEU A 141 -19.00 17.71 29.46
CA LEU A 141 -19.38 17.48 28.06
C LEU A 141 -18.19 16.93 27.27
N PRO A 142 -18.44 15.96 26.35
CA PRO A 142 -17.37 15.43 25.50
C PRO A 142 -16.85 16.52 24.54
N THR A 143 -15.56 16.45 24.24
CA THR A 143 -14.97 17.19 23.12
C THR A 143 -14.83 16.25 21.93
N LEU A 144 -15.24 16.72 20.76
CA LEU A 144 -15.18 15.97 19.51
C LEU A 144 -14.09 16.58 18.65
N GLY A 145 -12.87 16.07 18.81
CA GLY A 145 -11.70 16.44 18.03
C GLY A 145 -11.52 15.53 16.81
N ASP A 146 -10.32 15.55 16.23
CA ASP A 146 -10.01 14.75 15.04
C ASP A 146 -9.94 13.24 15.35
N ASP A 147 -9.51 12.87 16.56
CA ASP A 147 -9.45 11.47 17.00
C ASP A 147 -10.86 10.86 17.13
N GLU A 148 -11.80 11.59 17.72
CA GLU A 148 -13.20 11.17 17.87
C GLU A 148 -13.88 11.08 16.50
N ARG A 149 -13.63 12.04 15.60
CA ARG A 149 -14.13 12.00 14.23
C ARG A 149 -13.61 10.78 13.49
N HIS A 150 -12.31 10.53 13.59
CA HIS A 150 -11.69 9.34 12.99
C HIS A 150 -12.35 8.07 13.53
N HIS A 151 -12.53 7.98 14.84
CA HIS A 151 -13.16 6.82 15.45
C HIS A 151 -14.60 6.59 14.96
N ILE A 152 -15.40 7.65 14.87
CA ILE A 152 -16.78 7.56 14.36
C ILE A 152 -16.77 7.10 12.89
N ILE A 153 -15.90 7.68 12.06
CA ILE A 153 -15.81 7.31 10.64
C ILE A 153 -15.36 5.87 10.48
N LEU A 154 -14.43 5.39 11.31
CA LEU A 154 -14.04 3.98 11.33
C LEU A 154 -15.21 3.06 11.66
N LEU A 155 -16.07 3.43 12.61
CA LEU A 155 -17.27 2.65 12.93
C LEU A 155 -18.27 2.63 11.76
N VAL A 156 -18.41 3.73 11.04
CA VAL A 156 -19.26 3.80 9.83
C VAL A 156 -18.70 2.90 8.73
N CYS A 157 -17.37 2.81 8.63
CA CYS A 157 -16.68 1.99 7.61
C CYS A 157 -16.54 0.52 8.03
N ASP A 158 -16.99 0.12 9.23
CA ASP A 158 -16.76 -1.24 9.72
C ASP A 158 -17.44 -2.28 8.83
N GLY A 159 -16.64 -3.26 8.40
CA GLY A 159 -17.07 -4.31 7.48
C GLY A 159 -17.29 -3.89 6.02
N ALA A 160 -17.13 -2.60 5.69
CA ALA A 160 -17.27 -2.11 4.33
C ALA A 160 -16.00 -2.32 3.50
N THR A 161 -16.19 -2.56 2.20
CA THR A 161 -15.09 -2.68 1.23
C THR A 161 -15.26 -1.75 0.03
N CYS A 162 -16.41 -1.13 -0.12
CA CYS A 162 -16.65 -0.21 -1.23
C CYS A 162 -17.40 1.05 -0.75
N TYR A 163 -17.27 2.12 -1.52
CA TYR A 163 -17.91 3.41 -1.21
C TYR A 163 -19.45 3.31 -1.13
N ARG A 164 -20.04 2.41 -1.93
CA ARG A 164 -21.48 2.19 -1.92
C ARG A 164 -22.00 1.74 -0.56
N ASP A 165 -21.18 1.00 0.19
CA ASP A 165 -21.58 0.43 1.48
C ASP A 165 -21.71 1.52 2.56
N ILE A 166 -20.98 2.63 2.43
CA ILE A 166 -20.86 3.67 3.45
C ILE A 166 -21.53 5.01 3.08
N LYS A 167 -21.79 5.26 1.81
CA LYS A 167 -22.20 6.60 1.35
C LYS A 167 -23.51 7.10 1.97
N ASP A 168 -24.44 6.19 2.32
CA ASP A 168 -25.77 6.47 2.87
C ASP A 168 -25.84 6.21 4.39
N ALA A 169 -24.69 6.00 5.06
CA ALA A 169 -24.58 5.82 6.49
C ALA A 169 -24.66 7.15 7.23
#